data_12d5b45cf5fdeb57193b9281edacb1ba
#
_entry.id   12d5b45cf5fdeb57193b9281edacb1ba
#
_cell.length_a   1.000
_cell.length_b   1.000
_cell.length_c   1.000
_cell.angle_alpha   90.00
_cell.angle_beta   90.00
_cell.angle_gamma   90.00
#
_symmetry.space_group_name_H-M   'P 1'
#
loop_
_entity.id
_entity.type
_entity.pdbx_description
1 polymer ?
#
loop_
_entity_poly.entity_id
_entity_poly.type
_entity_poly.pdbx_seq_one_letter_code
_entity_poly.pdbx_strand_id
1 'polypeptide(L)'
;GVKNRMIIYDKKQHIFQLNTKSTSYMIGITPEGYLGHIYYGERLQHIDGGYLLRTEEYPYTPERNKREKCVFLESFPMELPSGGIGDFRESCLDIRDEYGCLGTEILYKEHRIYSGKTPLEGLPASFVTASQMDTEDAGTAVQTLELICQDRVLGVEVVLSYTAFEREDVITRSVRVDNRGEQTLTIEKIYSACLDMDY
;
A
#
# COMPACT_ATOMS: atom_id res chain seq x y z
N GLY A 1 22.30 17.61 -11.26
CA GLY A 1 22.26 16.68 -10.16
C GLY A 1 20.89 16.09 -10.02
N VAL A 2 20.77 14.77 -10.03
CA VAL A 2 19.52 14.06 -9.72
C VAL A 2 19.22 14.36 -8.24
N LYS A 3 18.20 15.18 -7.96
CA LYS A 3 17.74 15.38 -6.59
C LYS A 3 17.41 13.99 -6.04
N ASN A 4 18.04 13.63 -4.94
CA ASN A 4 17.83 12.35 -4.26
C ASN A 4 16.39 12.33 -3.74
N ARG A 5 15.46 11.80 -4.54
CA ARG A 5 14.05 11.67 -4.15
C ARG A 5 13.94 10.48 -3.22
N MET A 6 13.36 10.68 -2.05
CA MET A 6 13.07 9.58 -1.11
C MET A 6 12.01 8.64 -1.67
N ILE A 7 10.99 9.19 -2.34
CA ILE A 7 9.91 8.40 -2.93
C ILE A 7 9.97 8.52 -4.45
N ILE A 8 10.11 7.38 -5.10
CA ILE A 8 10.23 7.25 -6.55
C ILE A 8 9.07 6.38 -7.04
N TYR A 9 8.40 6.81 -8.09
CA TYR A 9 7.45 5.99 -8.82
C TYR A 9 8.00 5.69 -10.23
N ASP A 10 8.29 4.42 -10.46
CA ASP A 10 8.63 3.91 -11.79
C ASP A 10 7.34 3.60 -12.56
N LYS A 11 7.00 4.49 -13.49
CA LYS A 11 5.78 4.35 -14.31
C LYS A 11 5.83 3.17 -15.26
N LYS A 12 7.03 2.72 -15.66
CA LYS A 12 7.19 1.62 -16.62
C LYS A 12 6.94 0.27 -15.96
N GLN A 13 7.39 0.14 -14.72
CA GLN A 13 7.27 -1.09 -13.95
C GLN A 13 6.08 -1.08 -13.00
N HIS A 14 5.42 0.07 -12.81
CA HIS A 14 4.37 0.29 -11.81
C HIS A 14 4.84 -0.01 -10.38
N ILE A 15 6.06 0.45 -10.03
CA ILE A 15 6.68 0.22 -8.72
C ILE A 15 6.91 1.55 -8.00
N PHE A 16 6.56 1.58 -6.72
CA PHE A 16 6.95 2.63 -5.78
C PHE A 16 8.15 2.14 -4.97
N GLN A 17 9.16 2.98 -4.86
CA GLN A 17 10.30 2.77 -3.99
C GLN A 17 10.40 3.94 -3.01
N LEU A 18 10.31 3.63 -1.72
CA LEU A 18 10.48 4.57 -0.63
C LEU A 18 11.85 4.33 0.01
N ASN A 19 12.65 5.37 0.12
CA ASN A 19 13.99 5.28 0.67
C ASN A 19 14.12 6.19 1.89
N THR A 20 14.75 5.69 2.92
CA THR A 20 15.27 6.45 4.04
C THR A 20 16.79 6.46 3.97
N LYS A 21 17.48 6.81 5.05
CA LYS A 21 18.96 6.83 5.10
C LYS A 21 19.57 5.48 4.76
N SER A 22 19.08 4.39 5.36
CA SER A 22 19.62 3.04 5.20
C SER A 22 18.61 1.98 4.77
N THR A 23 17.35 2.34 4.57
CA THR A 23 16.26 1.39 4.29
C THR A 23 15.56 1.71 2.98
N SER A 24 15.11 0.66 2.29
CA SER A 24 14.16 0.73 1.15
C SER A 24 12.94 -0.10 1.43
N TYR A 25 11.78 0.43 1.02
CA TYR A 25 10.50 -0.24 1.00
C TYR A 25 9.91 -0.16 -0.40
N MET A 26 9.50 -1.29 -0.98
CA MET A 26 9.02 -1.33 -2.37
C MET A 26 7.65 -1.97 -2.47
N ILE A 27 6.78 -1.31 -3.24
CA ILE A 27 5.40 -1.75 -3.51
C ILE A 27 5.20 -1.73 -5.02
N GLY A 28 4.57 -2.76 -5.56
CA GLY A 28 4.20 -2.80 -6.97
C GLY A 28 2.70 -2.92 -7.18
N ILE A 29 2.27 -2.56 -8.38
CA ILE A 29 0.89 -2.66 -8.83
C ILE A 29 0.83 -3.74 -9.90
N THR A 30 -0.03 -4.76 -9.72
CA THR A 30 -0.28 -5.76 -10.75
C THR A 30 -1.14 -5.19 -11.88
N PRO A 31 -1.17 -5.83 -13.07
CA PRO A 31 -2.06 -5.43 -14.15
C PRO A 31 -3.55 -5.39 -13.76
N GLU A 32 -3.96 -6.22 -12.81
CA GLU A 32 -5.33 -6.29 -12.28
C GLU A 32 -5.62 -5.17 -11.27
N GLY A 33 -4.57 -4.49 -10.76
CA GLY A 33 -4.69 -3.38 -9.82
C GLY A 33 -4.44 -3.75 -8.35
N TYR A 34 -3.99 -4.96 -8.06
CA TYR A 34 -3.61 -5.33 -6.71
C TYR A 34 -2.27 -4.71 -6.32
N LEU A 35 -2.15 -4.31 -5.06
CA LEU A 35 -0.90 -3.82 -4.50
C LEU A 35 -0.15 -4.97 -3.84
N GLY A 36 1.09 -5.20 -4.29
CA GLY A 36 1.97 -6.23 -3.75
C GLY A 36 3.19 -5.66 -3.05
N HIS A 37 3.54 -6.28 -1.92
CA HIS A 37 4.80 -6.03 -1.25
C HIS A 37 5.95 -6.66 -2.04
N ILE A 38 6.99 -5.89 -2.33
CA ILE A 38 8.15 -6.37 -3.09
C ILE A 38 9.36 -6.56 -2.18
N TYR A 39 9.66 -5.56 -1.36
CA TYR A 39 10.90 -5.54 -0.59
C TYR A 39 10.79 -4.62 0.63
N TYR A 40 11.41 -5.04 1.71
CA TYR A 40 11.72 -4.22 2.87
C TYR A 40 13.07 -4.66 3.46
N GLY A 41 14.02 -3.74 3.53
CA GLY A 41 15.36 -4.07 4.02
C GLY A 41 16.37 -2.95 3.77
N GLU A 42 17.64 -3.30 3.63
CA GLU A 42 18.72 -2.35 3.37
C GLU A 42 18.44 -1.50 2.13
N ARG A 43 18.92 -0.26 2.16
CA ARG A 43 18.70 0.69 1.07
C ARG A 43 19.25 0.17 -0.25
N LEU A 44 18.35 0.06 -1.22
CA LEU A 44 18.68 -0.32 -2.58
C LEU A 44 18.86 0.94 -3.46
N GLN A 45 19.78 0.84 -4.43
CA GLN A 45 19.74 1.73 -5.56
C GLN A 45 18.48 1.45 -6.38
N HIS A 46 18.11 2.36 -7.28
CA HIS A 46 16.97 2.09 -8.18
C HIS A 46 17.25 0.82 -8.99
N ILE A 47 16.39 -0.19 -8.80
CA ILE A 47 16.50 -1.50 -9.45
C ILE A 47 15.23 -1.82 -10.23
N ASP A 48 15.38 -2.65 -11.24
CA ASP A 48 14.24 -3.31 -11.90
C ASP A 48 13.72 -4.42 -10.98
N GLY A 49 12.71 -4.09 -10.17
CA GLY A 49 12.13 -5.02 -9.18
C GLY A 49 10.85 -5.71 -9.67
N GLY A 50 10.40 -5.45 -10.89
CA GLY A 50 9.12 -5.98 -11.41
C GLY A 50 9.05 -7.50 -11.43
N TYR A 51 10.18 -8.18 -11.59
CA TYR A 51 10.25 -9.65 -11.59
C TYR A 51 9.97 -10.27 -10.21
N LEU A 52 10.02 -9.49 -9.15
CA LEU A 52 9.72 -9.95 -7.78
C LEU A 52 8.21 -10.05 -7.51
N LEU A 53 7.39 -9.31 -8.26
CA LEU A 53 5.94 -9.45 -8.22
C LEU A 53 5.52 -10.67 -9.05
N ARG A 54 5.63 -11.84 -8.46
CA ARG A 54 5.21 -13.09 -9.11
C ARG A 54 3.72 -13.28 -8.95
N THR A 55 3.05 -13.44 -10.09
CA THR A 55 1.66 -13.88 -10.15
C THR A 55 1.69 -15.33 -10.69
N GLU A 56 1.61 -16.30 -9.80
CA GLU A 56 1.58 -17.71 -10.18
C GLU A 56 0.12 -18.17 -10.32
N GLU A 57 -0.18 -18.81 -11.46
CA GLU A 57 -1.50 -19.41 -11.67
C GLU A 57 -1.51 -20.81 -11.06
N TYR A 58 -2.47 -21.07 -10.18
CA TYR A 58 -2.67 -22.39 -9.61
C TYR A 58 -3.79 -23.14 -10.36
N PRO A 59 -3.53 -24.35 -10.89
CA PRO A 59 -4.46 -25.06 -11.75
C PRO A 59 -5.74 -25.55 -11.05
N TYR A 60 -5.78 -25.51 -9.73
CA TYR A 60 -6.91 -26.00 -8.93
C TYR A 60 -7.82 -24.89 -8.39
N THR A 61 -7.48 -23.65 -8.60
CA THR A 61 -8.29 -22.52 -8.16
C THR A 61 -9.26 -22.14 -9.27
N PRO A 62 -10.58 -22.06 -9.02
CA PRO A 62 -11.55 -21.69 -10.04
C PRO A 62 -11.29 -20.24 -10.48
N GLU A 63 -11.08 -20.06 -11.77
CA GLU A 63 -10.99 -18.73 -12.38
C GLU A 63 -12.36 -18.04 -12.28
N ARG A 64 -12.38 -16.76 -11.90
CA ARG A 64 -13.59 -15.92 -11.97
C ARG A 64 -14.08 -15.80 -13.41
N ASN A 65 -13.16 -15.60 -14.33
CA ASN A 65 -13.37 -15.74 -15.76
C ASN A 65 -12.01 -15.91 -16.47
N LYS A 66 -12.01 -16.37 -17.72
CA LYS A 66 -10.79 -16.59 -18.51
C LYS A 66 -9.93 -15.33 -18.75
N ARG A 67 -10.43 -14.15 -18.43
CA ARG A 67 -9.74 -12.87 -18.63
C ARG A 67 -9.18 -12.30 -17.32
N GLU A 68 -9.74 -12.69 -16.18
CA GLU A 68 -9.32 -12.26 -14.84
C GLU A 68 -8.45 -13.33 -14.20
N LYS A 69 -7.15 -13.15 -14.32
CA LYS A 69 -6.15 -14.07 -13.74
C LYS A 69 -5.92 -13.74 -12.26
N CYS A 70 -6.96 -13.84 -11.45
CA CYS A 70 -6.88 -13.54 -10.00
C CYS A 70 -6.62 -14.76 -9.14
N VAL A 71 -6.31 -15.91 -9.73
CA VAL A 71 -6.01 -17.17 -9.03
C VAL A 71 -4.71 -17.16 -8.24
N PHE A 72 -3.88 -16.13 -8.43
CA PHE A 72 -2.59 -15.97 -7.74
C PHE A 72 -2.72 -15.38 -6.32
N LEU A 73 -3.90 -14.92 -5.91
CA LEU A 73 -4.06 -14.16 -4.65
C LEU A 73 -3.70 -14.98 -3.40
N GLU A 74 -3.83 -16.29 -3.42
CA GLU A 74 -3.45 -17.16 -2.31
C GLU A 74 -1.98 -17.03 -1.88
N SER A 75 -1.08 -16.83 -2.83
CA SER A 75 0.36 -16.74 -2.60
C SER A 75 0.92 -15.35 -2.81
N PHE A 76 0.12 -14.43 -3.32
CA PHE A 76 0.57 -13.09 -3.63
C PHE A 76 0.77 -12.26 -2.36
N PRO A 77 1.94 -11.63 -2.16
CA PRO A 77 2.22 -10.84 -0.96
C PRO A 77 1.48 -9.50 -1.01
N MET A 78 0.18 -9.54 -0.74
CA MET A 78 -0.66 -8.34 -0.77
C MET A 78 -0.22 -7.32 0.28
N GLU A 79 -0.16 -6.06 -0.12
CA GLU A 79 0.16 -4.94 0.75
C GLU A 79 -0.96 -4.67 1.79
N LEU A 80 -2.21 -4.90 1.40
CA LEU A 80 -3.37 -4.85 2.28
C LEU A 80 -4.29 -6.03 1.94
N PRO A 81 -4.05 -7.23 2.52
CA PRO A 81 -4.95 -8.36 2.31
C PRO A 81 -6.34 -8.06 2.87
N SER A 82 -7.37 -8.34 2.07
CA SER A 82 -8.77 -8.19 2.45
C SER A 82 -9.50 -9.52 2.35
N GLY A 83 -10.52 -9.73 3.20
CA GLY A 83 -11.23 -10.98 3.26
C GLY A 83 -12.19 -11.20 2.08
N GLY A 84 -12.40 -12.47 1.70
CA GLY A 84 -13.50 -12.89 0.82
C GLY A 84 -13.22 -12.92 -0.68
N ILE A 85 -11.99 -12.65 -1.13
CA ILE A 85 -11.63 -12.62 -2.57
C ILE A 85 -10.72 -13.77 -3.04
N GLY A 86 -10.53 -14.80 -2.21
CA GLY A 86 -9.67 -15.95 -2.53
C GLY A 86 -8.30 -15.90 -1.86
N ASP A 87 -8.01 -14.89 -1.06
CA ASP A 87 -6.88 -14.88 -0.12
C ASP A 87 -7.33 -15.48 1.21
N PHE A 88 -6.70 -16.57 1.63
CA PHE A 88 -7.01 -17.29 2.87
C PHE A 88 -6.06 -16.97 4.02
N ARG A 89 -5.14 -16.02 3.83
CA ARG A 89 -4.28 -15.50 4.89
C ARG A 89 -5.09 -14.63 5.84
N GLU A 90 -4.48 -14.28 6.97
CA GLU A 90 -5.05 -13.30 7.89
C GLU A 90 -5.28 -11.97 7.17
N SER A 91 -6.53 -11.54 7.12
CA SER A 91 -6.89 -10.28 6.48
C SER A 91 -6.49 -9.07 7.33
N CYS A 92 -6.13 -7.97 6.67
CA CYS A 92 -5.93 -6.67 7.32
C CYS A 92 -7.19 -5.82 7.34
N LEU A 93 -8.13 -6.08 6.45
CA LEU A 93 -9.36 -5.31 6.32
C LEU A 93 -10.54 -6.25 6.05
N ASP A 94 -11.49 -6.27 6.98
CA ASP A 94 -12.76 -6.98 6.84
C ASP A 94 -13.91 -5.97 6.95
N ILE A 95 -14.67 -5.84 5.89
CA ILE A 95 -15.84 -4.97 5.82
C ILE A 95 -17.07 -5.83 5.55
N ARG A 96 -18.06 -5.73 6.45
CA ARG A 96 -19.36 -6.37 6.29
C ARG A 96 -20.35 -5.38 5.73
N ASP A 97 -21.05 -5.76 4.66
CA ASP A 97 -22.15 -5.01 4.11
C ASP A 97 -23.45 -5.20 4.93
N GLU A 98 -24.52 -4.53 4.54
CA GLU A 98 -25.84 -4.62 5.19
C GLU A 98 -26.51 -5.99 5.05
N TYR A 99 -26.06 -6.84 4.13
CA TYR A 99 -26.53 -8.20 3.92
C TYR A 99 -25.70 -9.25 4.66
N GLY A 100 -24.63 -8.84 5.35
CA GLY A 100 -23.74 -9.72 6.10
C GLY A 100 -22.60 -10.32 5.28
N CYS A 101 -22.37 -9.86 4.04
CA CYS A 101 -21.28 -10.34 3.20
C CYS A 101 -19.95 -9.67 3.58
N LEU A 102 -18.85 -10.44 3.52
CA LEU A 102 -17.48 -9.98 3.85
C LEU A 102 -16.56 -9.85 2.63
N GLY A 103 -17.09 -9.95 1.42
CA GLY A 103 -16.27 -9.85 0.19
C GLY A 103 -15.82 -8.43 -0.07
N THR A 104 -14.55 -8.13 0.18
CA THR A 104 -13.95 -6.81 -0.02
C THR A 104 -12.79 -6.91 -1.00
N GLU A 105 -12.89 -6.25 -2.18
CA GLU A 105 -11.85 -6.25 -3.20
C GLU A 105 -11.24 -4.85 -3.36
N ILE A 106 -10.06 -4.65 -2.79
CA ILE A 106 -9.37 -3.36 -2.79
C ILE A 106 -8.39 -3.28 -3.95
N LEU A 107 -8.71 -2.44 -4.94
CA LEU A 107 -7.89 -2.22 -6.13
C LEU A 107 -7.33 -0.80 -6.17
N TYR A 108 -6.09 -0.68 -6.62
CA TYR A 108 -5.44 0.61 -6.84
C TYR A 108 -6.22 1.49 -7.82
N LYS A 109 -6.33 2.77 -7.48
CA LYS A 109 -6.98 3.80 -8.29
C LYS A 109 -6.00 4.88 -8.73
N GLU A 110 -5.33 5.51 -7.76
CA GLU A 110 -4.40 6.60 -8.00
C GLU A 110 -3.42 6.75 -6.82
N HIS A 111 -2.43 7.62 -6.95
CA HIS A 111 -1.50 7.93 -5.86
C HIS A 111 -1.17 9.42 -5.82
N ARG A 112 -0.67 9.84 -4.67
CA ARG A 112 -0.10 11.18 -4.44
C ARG A 112 1.24 11.05 -3.75
N ILE A 113 2.19 11.88 -4.16
CA ILE A 113 3.49 12.01 -3.49
C ILE A 113 3.67 13.48 -3.15
N TYR A 114 3.90 13.76 -1.88
CA TYR A 114 4.07 15.13 -1.40
C TYR A 114 5.10 15.23 -0.28
N SER A 115 5.60 16.45 -0.04
CA SER A 115 6.54 16.77 1.03
C SER A 115 5.82 16.91 2.36
N GLY A 116 6.43 16.38 3.42
CA GLY A 116 5.87 16.42 4.76
C GLY A 116 4.89 15.27 5.04
N LYS A 117 4.12 15.41 6.11
CA LYS A 117 3.12 14.45 6.57
C LYS A 117 1.86 15.18 7.04
N THR A 118 0.71 14.73 6.58
CA THR A 118 -0.59 15.21 7.09
C THR A 118 -0.78 14.70 8.51
N PRO A 119 -1.11 15.57 9.49
CA PRO A 119 -1.41 15.15 10.86
C PRO A 119 -2.57 14.15 10.90
N LEU A 120 -2.48 13.19 11.82
CA LEU A 120 -3.58 12.28 12.14
C LEU A 120 -4.29 12.80 13.39
N GLU A 121 -5.60 12.98 13.29
CA GLU A 121 -6.41 13.44 14.41
C GLU A 121 -6.69 12.30 15.40
N GLY A 122 -6.71 12.62 16.69
CA GLY A 122 -7.20 11.74 17.75
C GLY A 122 -6.27 10.62 18.20
N LEU A 123 -5.10 10.46 17.60
CA LEU A 123 -4.13 9.40 17.95
C LEU A 123 -2.71 9.97 18.09
N PRO A 124 -1.90 9.40 19.03
CA PRO A 124 -0.47 9.62 19.00
C PRO A 124 0.10 9.18 17.64
N ALA A 125 0.69 10.09 16.91
CA ALA A 125 1.24 9.80 15.59
C ALA A 125 2.57 10.56 15.40
N SER A 126 3.43 10.02 14.55
CA SER A 126 4.61 10.76 14.10
C SER A 126 4.20 12.05 13.40
N PHE A 127 4.95 13.10 13.60
CA PHE A 127 4.72 14.43 13.03
C PHE A 127 6.01 15.02 12.45
N VAL A 128 5.85 16.01 11.61
CA VAL A 128 6.96 16.75 11.02
C VAL A 128 7.24 17.98 11.85
N THR A 129 8.49 18.14 12.30
CA THR A 129 8.92 19.32 13.03
C THR A 129 9.23 20.48 12.09
N ALA A 130 9.20 21.74 12.57
CA ALA A 130 9.55 22.89 11.78
C ALA A 130 10.97 22.78 11.18
N SER A 131 11.93 22.25 11.94
CA SER A 131 13.31 22.02 11.47
C SER A 131 13.45 21.00 10.34
N GLN A 132 12.46 20.13 10.15
CA GLN A 132 12.41 19.18 9.03
C GLN A 132 11.78 19.80 7.78
N MET A 133 11.05 20.90 7.93
CA MET A 133 10.41 21.63 6.82
C MET A 133 11.27 22.75 6.26
N ASP A 134 12.19 23.31 7.07
CA ASP A 134 12.96 24.55 6.77
C ASP A 134 14.35 24.30 6.14
N THR A 135 14.54 23.28 5.36
CA THR A 135 15.83 23.09 4.67
C THR A 135 15.79 23.67 3.26
N GLU A 136 16.30 24.89 3.10
CA GLU A 136 16.48 25.54 1.79
C GLU A 136 17.36 24.73 0.82
N ASP A 137 18.18 23.79 1.30
CA ASP A 137 19.20 23.06 0.53
C ASP A 137 18.92 21.57 0.32
N ALA A 138 17.90 21.01 0.91
CA ALA A 138 17.58 19.60 0.72
C ALA A 138 16.10 19.46 0.34
N GLY A 139 15.84 18.78 -0.73
CA GLY A 139 14.53 18.22 -0.91
C GLY A 139 14.09 17.60 0.43
N THR A 140 12.94 17.98 0.90
CA THR A 140 12.33 17.74 2.22
C THR A 140 12.79 16.42 2.82
N ALA A 141 13.32 16.45 4.05
CA ALA A 141 13.74 15.25 4.79
C ALA A 141 12.58 14.29 5.13
N VAL A 142 11.36 14.65 4.77
CA VAL A 142 10.13 13.88 4.97
C VAL A 142 9.27 13.93 3.71
N GLN A 143 8.88 12.79 3.19
CA GLN A 143 7.95 12.67 2.07
C GLN A 143 6.88 11.61 2.37
N THR A 144 5.66 11.85 1.87
CA THR A 144 4.55 10.92 2.00
C THR A 144 4.09 10.43 0.63
N LEU A 145 3.86 9.11 0.54
CA LEU A 145 3.13 8.44 -0.51
C LEU A 145 1.74 8.10 0.02
N GLU A 146 0.71 8.51 -0.68
CA GLU A 146 -0.65 8.02 -0.50
C GLU A 146 -1.04 7.16 -1.69
N LEU A 147 -1.38 5.91 -1.43
CA LEU A 147 -1.99 4.99 -2.40
C LEU A 147 -3.48 4.99 -2.16
N ILE A 148 -4.24 5.52 -3.11
CA ILE A 148 -5.69 5.58 -3.05
C ILE A 148 -6.23 4.34 -3.78
N CYS A 149 -6.94 3.51 -3.05
CA CYS A 149 -7.53 2.27 -3.52
C CYS A 149 -9.05 2.33 -3.37
N GLN A 150 -9.76 1.46 -4.05
CA GLN A 150 -11.21 1.42 -3.98
C GLN A 150 -11.77 0.01 -4.11
N ASP A 151 -12.88 -0.23 -3.42
CA ASP A 151 -13.83 -1.28 -3.76
C ASP A 151 -15.05 -0.62 -4.43
N ARG A 152 -15.28 -0.95 -5.70
CA ARG A 152 -16.36 -0.34 -6.49
C ARG A 152 -17.74 -0.89 -6.16
N VAL A 153 -17.80 -2.12 -5.65
CA VAL A 153 -19.06 -2.79 -5.31
C VAL A 153 -19.58 -2.26 -3.99
N LEU A 154 -18.71 -2.17 -2.99
CA LEU A 154 -19.06 -1.61 -1.68
C LEU A 154 -19.10 -0.08 -1.66
N GLY A 155 -18.49 0.57 -2.65
CA GLY A 155 -18.35 2.04 -2.63
C GLY A 155 -17.36 2.53 -1.58
N VAL A 156 -16.33 1.74 -1.28
CA VAL A 156 -15.32 2.08 -0.27
C VAL A 156 -14.06 2.62 -0.93
N GLU A 157 -13.51 3.68 -0.37
CA GLU A 157 -12.18 4.19 -0.69
C GLU A 157 -11.23 3.92 0.49
N VAL A 158 -10.07 3.35 0.20
CA VAL A 158 -9.03 3.06 1.19
C VAL A 158 -7.77 3.80 0.81
N VAL A 159 -7.24 4.59 1.75
CA VAL A 159 -5.99 5.33 1.56
C VAL A 159 -4.91 4.73 2.44
N LEU A 160 -3.87 4.19 1.80
CA LEU A 160 -2.65 3.73 2.46
C LEU A 160 -1.63 4.86 2.41
N SER A 161 -1.27 5.40 3.57
CA SER A 161 -0.30 6.49 3.67
C SER A 161 1.01 5.97 4.23
N TYR A 162 2.10 6.20 3.50
CA TYR A 162 3.47 5.84 3.88
C TYR A 162 4.29 7.11 3.97
N THR A 163 4.84 7.41 5.13
CA THR A 163 5.72 8.57 5.30
C THR A 163 7.14 8.12 5.59
N ALA A 164 8.06 8.49 4.72
CA ALA A 164 9.49 8.25 4.89
C ALA A 164 10.14 9.46 5.58
N PHE A 165 10.83 9.20 6.68
CA PHE A 165 11.64 10.13 7.44
C PHE A 165 13.11 9.79 7.20
N GLU A 166 13.80 10.57 6.37
CA GLU A 166 15.15 10.22 5.91
C GLU A 166 16.16 10.20 7.07
N ARG A 167 16.13 11.20 7.93
CA ARG A 167 17.12 11.37 9.00
C ARG A 167 16.94 10.37 10.13
N GLU A 168 15.69 10.09 10.45
CA GLU A 168 15.30 9.16 11.52
C GLU A 168 15.36 7.70 11.06
N ASP A 169 15.52 7.47 9.75
CA ASP A 169 15.58 6.15 9.14
C ASP A 169 14.31 5.31 9.41
N VAL A 170 13.15 5.95 9.32
CA VAL A 170 11.85 5.38 9.66
C VAL A 170 10.86 5.57 8.52
N ILE A 171 10.07 4.54 8.28
CA ILE A 171 8.86 4.62 7.45
C ILE A 171 7.66 4.37 8.35
N THR A 172 6.74 5.33 8.41
CA THR A 172 5.48 5.17 9.14
C THR A 172 4.35 4.86 8.17
N ARG A 173 3.36 4.11 8.63
CA ARG A 173 2.21 3.70 7.84
C ARG A 173 0.91 3.99 8.58
N SER A 174 -0.12 4.39 7.85
CA SER A 174 -1.49 4.49 8.32
C SER A 174 -2.48 4.10 7.24
N VAL A 175 -3.66 3.67 7.65
CA VAL A 175 -4.77 3.28 6.78
C VAL A 175 -5.98 4.12 7.14
N ARG A 176 -6.64 4.69 6.13
CA ARG A 176 -7.93 5.36 6.26
C ARG A 176 -8.94 4.67 5.36
N VAL A 177 -10.13 4.45 5.88
CA VAL A 177 -11.26 3.86 5.15
C VAL A 177 -12.39 4.87 5.12
N ASP A 178 -12.82 5.23 3.93
CA ASP A 178 -13.91 6.16 3.68
C ASP A 178 -15.08 5.42 3.00
N ASN A 179 -16.25 5.42 3.61
CA ASN A 179 -17.47 4.97 2.94
C ASN A 179 -17.94 6.07 1.99
N ARG A 180 -17.83 5.83 0.69
CA ARG A 180 -18.29 6.73 -0.38
C ARG A 180 -19.62 6.28 -0.97
N GLY A 181 -20.13 5.10 -0.56
CA GLY A 181 -21.42 4.57 -0.95
C GLY A 181 -22.55 5.06 -0.04
N GLU A 182 -23.76 4.57 -0.31
CA GLU A 182 -24.97 4.94 0.45
C GLU A 182 -25.33 3.88 1.51
N GLN A 183 -24.81 2.66 1.37
CA GLN A 183 -25.10 1.56 2.29
C GLN A 183 -24.33 1.70 3.62
N THR A 184 -24.90 1.16 4.68
CA THR A 184 -24.22 1.04 5.96
C THR A 184 -23.23 -0.10 5.92
N LEU A 185 -21.97 0.19 6.29
CA LEU A 185 -20.88 -0.77 6.35
C LEU A 185 -20.38 -0.91 7.78
N THR A 186 -20.00 -2.14 8.14
CA THR A 186 -19.37 -2.43 9.43
C THR A 186 -17.93 -2.85 9.19
N ILE A 187 -16.97 -2.13 9.77
CA ILE A 187 -15.57 -2.54 9.78
C ILE A 187 -15.39 -3.50 10.96
N GLU A 188 -15.17 -4.78 10.66
CA GLU A 188 -14.94 -5.81 11.68
C GLU A 188 -13.48 -5.93 12.07
N LYS A 189 -12.58 -5.64 11.13
CA LYS A 189 -11.15 -5.67 11.32
C LYS A 189 -10.48 -4.58 10.47
N ILE A 190 -9.49 -3.92 11.08
CA ILE A 190 -8.59 -3.02 10.35
C ILE A 190 -7.21 -3.04 11.01
N TYR A 191 -6.20 -3.44 10.24
CA TYR A 191 -4.80 -3.36 10.63
C TYR A 191 -4.06 -2.39 9.71
N SER A 192 -3.07 -1.69 10.26
CA SER A 192 -2.29 -0.73 9.49
C SER A 192 -1.25 -1.39 8.58
N ALA A 193 -0.82 -2.61 8.88
CA ALA A 193 0.19 -3.32 8.12
C ALA A 193 0.04 -4.84 8.24
N CYS A 194 0.46 -5.55 7.18
CA CYS A 194 0.75 -6.97 7.16
C CYS A 194 2.14 -7.14 6.53
N LEU A 195 3.04 -7.78 7.22
CA LEU A 195 4.39 -8.07 6.75
C LEU A 195 4.69 -9.54 6.99
N ASP A 196 4.96 -10.26 5.91
CA ASP A 196 5.47 -11.62 5.98
C ASP A 196 7.00 -11.53 6.08
N MET A 197 7.58 -12.17 7.07
CA MET A 197 9.02 -12.20 7.29
C MET A 197 9.50 -13.64 7.23
N ASP A 198 10.56 -13.88 6.47
CA ASP A 198 11.26 -15.16 6.48
C ASP A 198 11.98 -15.35 7.81
N TYR A 199 11.95 -16.58 8.34
CA TYR A 199 12.64 -16.97 9.57
C TYR A 199 14.08 -17.37 9.29
#